data_3980b8c138533d83c5b2296a2cfb5cdd
#
_entry.id   3980b8c138533d83c5b2296a2cfb5cdd
#
_cell.length_a   1.000
_cell.length_b   1.000
_cell.length_c   1.000
_cell.angle_alpha   90.00
_cell.angle_beta   90.00
_cell.angle_gamma   90.00
#
_symmetry.space_group_name_H-M   'P 1'
#
loop_
_entity.id
_entity.type
_entity.pdbx_description
1 polymer ?
#
loop_
_entity_poly.entity_id
_entity_poly.type
_entity_poly.pdbx_seq_one_letter_code
_entity_poly.pdbx_strand_id
1 'polypeptide(L)'
;RRTMHDTPALLSRCAQAQQAAERLLQASLAALRGVLADAQANTQANTQADTQADAGRALQLEQARAHGVAWAATTVRALQQMLGWAQRLHDAGRLHELEALLLQAAYAEYLAQLAGGLPMSQGEMFRVDTLDADGRALAAFNADAAVRRLRAEGFTPAVRRRIAARLADGAATRRFGDPGDDDAALAEVRTQFARFADDHAEAAHGWHLRNALIPDAVIAEMAHLGVFGLTIGEAHGGAGMGKTAMCVVTEELARGFIGLGSLGTRTEIAAELIERNGTPAQKARLLPAIASGALIPTASFTEPDVGSDLGAIRTRAEKVDGGWRIHGNKTWTTHGARSDLMTLMVRTDPAERGYKGLSMMLAEKPRGSDADPFPAEGMRGSEIEVLGYRGMKEYEIAFDGFFVPDDALLGGQTGQGFKQLMQTFESARIQTAARAVGVAQNAFELGLAYAQQRTQFGAPIIEFPRVADKLAWMAVETMVARQLTLFAAREKDAHRRCDLEAGMAKLLAARVAWANADNALQVHGGNGYAVEYRISRVLCDARILNVFEGAAEIQANIVIKGLLGAG
;
A
#
# COMPACT_ATOMS: atom_id res chain seq x y z
N ARG A 1 13.41 -21.55 34.16
CA ARG A 1 12.17 -21.06 34.77
C ARG A 1 12.33 -19.58 35.20
N ARG A 2 12.55 -18.69 34.24
CA ARG A 2 12.32 -17.24 34.38
C ARG A 2 11.68 -16.80 33.09
N THR A 3 10.42 -16.35 33.25
CA THR A 3 9.76 -15.40 32.37
C THR A 3 8.65 -15.92 31.47
N MET A 4 7.49 -16.02 32.03
CA MET A 4 6.41 -15.25 31.39
C MET A 4 6.83 -13.78 31.64
N HIS A 5 7.13 -13.04 30.60
CA HIS A 5 7.29 -11.59 30.71
C HIS A 5 6.03 -11.09 31.41
N ASP A 6 6.21 -10.22 32.42
CA ASP A 6 5.10 -9.51 33.03
C ASP A 6 4.47 -8.64 31.90
N THR A 7 3.49 -9.23 31.24
CA THR A 7 2.82 -8.64 30.07
C THR A 7 2.25 -7.25 30.38
N PRO A 8 1.61 -7.02 31.56
CA PRO A 8 1.18 -5.69 31.94
C PRO A 8 2.35 -4.69 32.05
N ALA A 9 3.50 -5.11 32.58
CA ALA A 9 4.67 -4.25 32.66
C ALA A 9 5.26 -3.93 31.28
N LEU A 10 5.22 -4.86 30.32
CA LEU A 10 5.62 -4.61 28.95
C LEU A 10 4.70 -3.57 28.29
N LEU A 11 3.39 -3.77 28.36
CA LEU A 11 2.39 -2.84 27.81
C LEU A 11 2.51 -1.45 28.41
N SER A 12 2.65 -1.35 29.73
CA SER A 12 2.87 -0.08 30.44
C SER A 12 4.15 0.63 29.96
N ARG A 13 5.25 -0.12 29.79
CA ARG A 13 6.51 0.42 29.30
C ARG A 13 6.42 0.90 27.86
N CYS A 14 5.75 0.14 26.98
CA CYS A 14 5.50 0.57 25.62
C CYS A 14 4.65 1.84 25.57
N ALA A 15 3.63 1.97 26.43
CA ALA A 15 2.81 3.17 26.54
C ALA A 15 3.61 4.41 26.98
N GLN A 16 4.52 4.27 27.95
CA GLN A 16 5.41 5.36 28.36
C GLN A 16 6.36 5.78 27.23
N ALA A 17 6.99 4.82 26.56
CA ALA A 17 7.87 5.08 25.42
C ALA A 17 7.12 5.71 24.23
N GLN A 18 5.85 5.31 24.00
CA GLN A 18 4.97 5.92 23.02
C GLN A 18 4.78 7.42 23.28
N GLN A 19 4.51 7.80 24.52
CA GLN A 19 4.38 9.21 24.90
C GLN A 19 5.68 10.00 24.67
N ALA A 20 6.84 9.38 24.92
CA ALA A 20 8.14 10.02 24.65
C ALA A 20 8.35 10.21 23.13
N ALA A 21 8.00 9.22 22.30
CA ALA A 21 8.07 9.31 20.85
C ALA A 21 7.12 10.38 20.29
N GLU A 22 5.92 10.49 20.83
CA GLU A 22 4.96 11.54 20.47
C GLU A 22 5.47 12.95 20.82
N ARG A 23 6.09 13.14 22.00
CA ARG A 23 6.72 14.42 22.34
C ARG A 23 7.85 14.78 21.37
N LEU A 24 8.69 13.82 21.00
CA LEU A 24 9.76 14.04 20.01
C LEU A 24 9.18 14.43 18.64
N LEU A 25 8.12 13.76 18.20
CA LEU A 25 7.43 14.09 16.95
C LEU A 25 6.83 15.50 16.99
N GLN A 26 6.17 15.89 18.08
CA GLN A 26 5.59 17.23 18.22
C GLN A 26 6.68 18.32 18.19
N ALA A 27 7.81 18.09 18.84
CA ALA A 27 8.96 18.99 18.76
C ALA A 27 9.50 19.12 17.34
N SER A 28 9.63 17.99 16.62
CA SER A 28 10.07 17.97 15.21
C SER A 28 9.10 18.71 14.28
N LEU A 29 7.79 18.55 14.49
CA LEU A 29 6.77 19.28 13.74
C LEU A 29 6.82 20.79 14.01
N ALA A 30 7.03 21.19 15.28
CA ALA A 30 7.17 22.59 15.64
C ALA A 30 8.41 23.22 14.99
N ALA A 31 9.54 22.52 15.03
CA ALA A 31 10.79 22.94 14.39
C ALA A 31 10.63 23.05 12.86
N LEU A 32 9.99 22.08 12.22
CA LEU A 32 9.71 22.12 10.79
C LEU A 32 8.83 23.33 10.41
N ARG A 33 7.81 23.64 11.20
CA ARG A 33 6.99 24.85 10.98
C ARG A 33 7.84 26.14 11.02
N GLY A 34 8.80 26.23 11.93
CA GLY A 34 9.75 27.35 11.99
C GLY A 34 10.59 27.44 10.71
N VAL A 35 11.22 26.33 10.31
CA VAL A 35 12.02 26.25 9.08
C VAL A 35 11.20 26.66 7.83
N LEU A 36 9.96 26.20 7.73
CA LEU A 36 9.08 26.56 6.61
C LEU A 36 8.70 28.05 6.64
N ALA A 37 8.45 28.62 7.80
CA ALA A 37 8.17 30.05 7.95
C ALA A 37 9.37 30.92 7.52
N ASP A 38 10.58 30.55 7.92
CA ASP A 38 11.81 31.25 7.51
C ASP A 38 12.05 31.12 6.00
N ALA A 39 11.85 29.93 5.42
CA ALA A 39 11.96 29.70 3.98
C ALA A 39 10.93 30.54 3.19
N GLN A 40 9.71 30.65 3.70
CA GLN A 40 8.65 31.48 3.10
C GLN A 40 9.00 32.96 3.17
N ALA A 41 9.47 33.46 4.30
CA ALA A 41 9.88 34.85 4.46
C ALA A 41 11.02 35.22 3.51
N ASN A 42 12.00 34.33 3.34
CA ASN A 42 13.11 34.52 2.40
C ASN A 42 12.65 34.50 0.94
N THR A 43 11.61 33.74 0.61
CA THR A 43 11.03 33.72 -0.75
C THR A 43 10.27 35.02 -1.05
N GLN A 44 9.47 35.48 -0.08
CA GLN A 44 8.70 36.74 -0.21
C GLN A 44 9.59 37.98 -0.35
N ALA A 45 10.74 38.01 0.32
CA ALA A 45 11.70 39.08 0.20
C ALA A 45 12.26 39.24 -1.24
N ASN A 46 12.18 38.19 -2.05
CA ASN A 46 12.73 38.14 -3.41
C ASN A 46 11.66 38.20 -4.54
N THR A 47 10.38 38.09 -4.20
CA THR A 47 9.26 38.06 -5.20
C THR A 47 8.03 38.77 -4.64
N GLN A 48 7.32 39.54 -5.49
CA GLN A 48 5.98 40.09 -5.16
C GLN A 48 4.87 39.05 -5.37
N ALA A 49 5.02 37.86 -4.83
CA ALA A 49 4.18 36.71 -5.16
C ALA A 49 3.10 36.37 -4.10
N ASP A 50 2.14 35.56 -4.50
CA ASP A 50 0.98 35.08 -3.74
C ASP A 50 1.42 34.20 -2.54
N THR A 51 0.89 34.49 -1.36
CA THR A 51 1.23 33.80 -0.08
C THR A 51 1.04 32.29 -0.11
N GLN A 52 0.09 31.75 -0.88
CA GLN A 52 -0.16 30.32 -0.99
C GLN A 52 0.87 29.62 -1.91
N ALA A 53 1.29 30.29 -2.97
CA ALA A 53 2.36 29.81 -3.86
C ALA A 53 3.70 29.78 -3.11
N ASP A 54 3.96 30.75 -2.23
CA ASP A 54 5.17 30.83 -1.41
C ASP A 54 5.26 29.71 -0.37
N ALA A 55 4.14 29.36 0.28
CA ALA A 55 4.09 28.23 1.21
C ALA A 55 4.37 26.90 0.52
N GLY A 56 3.82 26.69 -0.68
CA GLY A 56 4.10 25.52 -1.53
C GLY A 56 5.57 25.45 -1.92
N ARG A 57 6.19 26.57 -2.26
CA ARG A 57 7.60 26.67 -2.63
C ARG A 57 8.53 26.41 -1.43
N ALA A 58 8.20 26.94 -0.24
CA ALA A 58 8.93 26.66 0.98
C ALA A 58 8.94 25.16 1.32
N LEU A 59 7.78 24.51 1.24
CA LEU A 59 7.67 23.06 1.43
C LEU A 59 8.51 22.29 0.40
N GLN A 60 8.59 22.77 -0.82
CA GLN A 60 9.36 22.15 -1.90
C GLN A 60 10.88 22.29 -1.65
N LEU A 61 11.34 23.43 -1.16
CA LEU A 61 12.75 23.67 -0.82
C LEU A 61 13.19 22.83 0.38
N GLU A 62 12.31 22.63 1.37
CA GLU A 62 12.57 21.89 2.58
C GLU A 62 12.05 20.43 2.52
N GLN A 63 11.84 19.89 1.33
CA GLN A 63 11.18 18.62 1.11
C GLN A 63 11.88 17.46 1.84
N ALA A 64 13.21 17.43 1.89
CA ALA A 64 13.96 16.39 2.58
C ALA A 64 13.64 16.32 4.08
N ARG A 65 13.58 17.49 4.76
CA ARG A 65 13.19 17.58 6.18
C ARG A 65 11.71 17.25 6.38
N ALA A 66 10.86 17.78 5.52
CA ALA A 66 9.42 17.55 5.55
C ALA A 66 9.07 16.06 5.39
N HIS A 67 9.68 15.38 4.42
CA HIS A 67 9.52 13.95 4.22
C HIS A 67 10.08 13.15 5.40
N GLY A 68 11.22 13.56 5.97
CA GLY A 68 11.77 12.94 7.17
C GLY A 68 10.78 12.97 8.34
N VAL A 69 10.12 14.11 8.57
CA VAL A 69 9.07 14.23 9.60
C VAL A 69 7.85 13.38 9.27
N ALA A 70 7.47 13.26 8.00
CA ALA A 70 6.39 12.36 7.58
C ALA A 70 6.71 10.89 7.91
N TRP A 71 7.95 10.46 7.70
CA TRP A 71 8.42 9.13 8.07
C TRP A 71 8.48 8.94 9.59
N ALA A 72 8.94 9.95 10.35
CA ALA A 72 8.93 9.90 11.81
C ALA A 72 7.49 9.78 12.35
N ALA A 73 6.55 10.54 11.82
CA ALA A 73 5.14 10.45 12.16
C ALA A 73 4.54 9.08 11.83
N THR A 74 4.88 8.52 10.66
CA THR A 74 4.47 7.19 10.25
C THR A 74 4.99 6.13 11.24
N THR A 75 6.24 6.23 11.65
CA THR A 75 6.87 5.33 12.62
C THR A 75 6.19 5.42 14.00
N VAL A 76 5.97 6.63 14.50
CA VAL A 76 5.29 6.84 15.80
C VAL A 76 3.85 6.30 15.76
N ARG A 77 3.13 6.55 14.67
CA ARG A 77 1.77 6.01 14.49
C ARG A 77 1.77 4.49 14.40
N ALA A 78 2.73 3.89 13.70
CA ALA A 78 2.86 2.45 13.59
C ALA A 78 3.10 1.78 14.94
N LEU A 79 3.96 2.35 15.78
CA LEU A 79 4.18 1.88 17.16
C LEU A 79 2.89 1.98 18.00
N GLN A 80 2.14 3.07 17.87
CA GLN A 80 0.85 3.23 18.54
C GLN A 80 -0.12 2.12 18.14
N GLN A 81 -0.18 1.76 16.85
CA GLN A 81 -1.05 0.68 16.38
C GLN A 81 -0.61 -0.70 16.86
N MET A 82 0.70 -0.94 16.96
CA MET A 82 1.24 -2.15 17.58
C MET A 82 0.86 -2.28 19.05
N LEU A 83 0.93 -1.18 19.81
CA LEU A 83 0.48 -1.16 21.21
C LEU A 83 -1.01 -1.45 21.33
N GLY A 84 -1.84 -0.77 20.52
CA GLY A 84 -3.28 -1.00 20.51
C GLY A 84 -3.67 -2.44 20.12
N TRP A 85 -2.95 -3.03 19.16
CA TRP A 85 -3.10 -4.44 18.82
C TRP A 85 -2.76 -5.37 19.99
N ALA A 86 -1.62 -5.17 20.62
CA ALA A 86 -1.21 -6.00 21.76
C ALA A 86 -2.16 -5.85 22.95
N GLN A 87 -2.68 -4.64 23.20
CA GLN A 87 -3.70 -4.40 24.23
C GLN A 87 -4.98 -5.18 23.94
N ARG A 88 -5.53 -5.11 22.71
CA ARG A 88 -6.72 -5.91 22.34
C ARG A 88 -6.49 -7.40 22.53
N LEU A 89 -5.34 -7.93 22.10
CA LEU A 89 -4.99 -9.34 22.32
C LEU A 89 -4.88 -9.69 23.81
N HIS A 90 -4.31 -8.79 24.61
CA HIS A 90 -4.19 -8.98 26.07
C HIS A 90 -5.57 -9.08 26.71
N ASP A 91 -6.45 -8.14 26.41
CA ASP A 91 -7.80 -8.07 26.95
C ASP A 91 -8.65 -9.29 26.54
N ALA A 92 -8.37 -9.85 25.36
CA ALA A 92 -8.99 -11.09 24.86
C ALA A 92 -8.29 -12.38 25.34
N GLY A 93 -7.23 -12.29 26.13
CA GLY A 93 -6.44 -13.47 26.58
C GLY A 93 -5.64 -14.14 25.46
N ARG A 94 -5.39 -13.47 24.34
CA ARG A 94 -4.73 -13.97 23.13
C ARG A 94 -3.28 -13.43 22.95
N LEU A 95 -2.81 -12.58 23.83
CA LEU A 95 -1.43 -12.07 23.76
C LEU A 95 -0.45 -13.14 24.27
N HIS A 96 0.07 -13.94 23.35
CA HIS A 96 1.03 -15.00 23.65
C HIS A 96 2.48 -14.50 23.56
N GLU A 97 3.41 -15.43 23.73
CA GLU A 97 4.84 -15.09 23.76
C GLU A 97 5.34 -14.46 22.47
N LEU A 98 4.93 -14.98 21.30
CA LEU A 98 5.39 -14.46 20.02
C LEU A 98 4.92 -13.02 19.81
N GLU A 99 3.64 -12.74 20.07
CA GLU A 99 3.06 -11.41 19.93
C GLU A 99 3.75 -10.39 20.87
N ALA A 100 4.00 -10.77 22.11
CA ALA A 100 4.72 -9.95 23.06
C ALA A 100 6.17 -9.65 22.61
N LEU A 101 6.85 -10.63 22.04
CA LEU A 101 8.20 -10.47 21.48
C LEU A 101 8.18 -9.58 20.24
N LEU A 102 7.18 -9.71 19.35
CA LEU A 102 7.04 -8.84 18.18
C LEU A 102 6.80 -7.38 18.59
N LEU A 103 5.91 -7.13 19.56
CA LEU A 103 5.68 -5.80 20.12
C LEU A 103 6.96 -5.18 20.69
N GLN A 104 7.63 -5.93 21.56
CA GLN A 104 8.86 -5.49 22.22
C GLN A 104 9.96 -5.16 21.21
N ALA A 105 10.16 -6.00 20.20
CA ALA A 105 11.16 -5.83 19.16
C ALA A 105 10.84 -4.62 18.26
N ALA A 106 9.58 -4.42 17.89
CA ALA A 106 9.14 -3.25 17.12
C ALA A 106 9.46 -1.95 17.87
N TYR A 107 9.09 -1.87 19.14
CA TYR A 107 9.42 -0.70 19.97
C TYR A 107 10.93 -0.50 20.08
N ALA A 108 11.70 -1.54 20.37
CA ALA A 108 13.14 -1.43 20.54
C ALA A 108 13.83 -0.82 19.30
N GLU A 109 13.55 -1.37 18.15
CA GLU A 109 14.21 -0.97 16.91
C GLU A 109 13.71 0.38 16.39
N TYR A 110 12.41 0.61 16.37
CA TYR A 110 11.86 1.88 15.87
C TYR A 110 12.20 3.07 16.78
N LEU A 111 12.27 2.88 18.10
CA LEU A 111 12.78 3.91 19.01
C LEU A 111 14.29 4.15 18.78
N ALA A 112 15.07 3.13 18.45
CA ALA A 112 16.48 3.29 18.09
C ALA A 112 16.63 4.05 16.76
N GLN A 113 15.80 3.77 15.78
CA GLN A 113 15.77 4.49 14.49
C GLN A 113 15.37 5.95 14.66
N LEU A 114 14.35 6.25 15.47
CA LEU A 114 13.98 7.64 15.81
C LEU A 114 15.11 8.40 16.48
N ALA A 115 15.92 7.73 17.29
CA ALA A 115 17.05 8.35 17.99
C ALA A 115 18.29 8.56 17.10
N GLY A 116 18.59 7.60 16.22
CA GLY A 116 19.89 7.54 15.53
C GLY A 116 19.85 7.71 14.02
N GLY A 117 18.68 7.59 13.43
CA GLY A 117 18.47 7.69 11.98
C GLY A 117 17.39 6.75 11.51
N LEU A 118 16.38 7.31 10.90
CA LEU A 118 15.20 6.62 10.39
C LEU A 118 15.40 6.31 8.90
N PRO A 119 15.38 5.02 8.50
CA PRO A 119 15.46 4.68 7.09
C PRO A 119 14.16 5.07 6.37
N MET A 120 14.32 5.79 5.28
CA MET A 120 13.25 6.11 4.34
C MET A 120 13.27 5.15 3.14
N SER A 121 12.73 5.54 2.01
CA SER A 121 12.81 4.78 0.77
C SER A 121 14.21 4.85 0.14
N GLN A 122 14.58 3.84 -0.65
CA GLN A 122 15.82 3.78 -1.45
C GLN A 122 17.14 4.01 -0.69
N GLY A 123 17.19 3.64 0.59
CA GLY A 123 18.40 3.78 1.41
C GLY A 123 18.66 5.18 1.95
N GLU A 124 17.73 6.10 1.79
CA GLU A 124 17.78 7.43 2.40
C GLU A 124 17.59 7.36 3.91
N MET A 125 18.19 8.31 4.63
CA MET A 125 18.15 8.37 6.09
C MET A 125 17.73 9.76 6.56
N PHE A 126 16.74 9.81 7.42
CA PHE A 126 16.36 11.02 8.15
C PHE A 126 16.90 10.98 9.57
N ARG A 127 17.44 12.11 10.05
CA ARG A 127 17.88 12.30 11.42
C ARG A 127 17.15 13.47 12.05
N VAL A 128 16.55 13.23 13.20
CA VAL A 128 15.77 14.24 13.94
C VAL A 128 16.62 15.43 14.36
N ASP A 129 17.91 15.23 14.63
CA ASP A 129 18.87 16.28 14.98
C ASP A 129 19.04 17.35 13.89
N THR A 130 18.70 17.06 12.65
CA THR A 130 18.67 18.05 11.57
C THR A 130 17.59 19.14 11.76
N LEU A 131 16.64 18.91 12.67
CA LEU A 131 15.57 19.85 13.05
C LEU A 131 15.67 20.31 14.52
N ASP A 132 16.32 19.53 15.37
CA ASP A 132 16.50 19.82 16.81
C ASP A 132 17.78 20.61 17.04
N ALA A 133 17.76 21.89 16.63
CA ALA A 133 18.95 22.73 16.60
C ALA A 133 19.65 22.91 17.96
N ASP A 134 18.93 22.80 19.08
CA ASP A 134 19.48 22.88 20.45
C ASP A 134 19.66 21.51 21.11
N GLY A 135 19.30 20.44 20.42
CA GLY A 135 19.44 19.04 20.86
C GLY A 135 18.56 18.63 22.05
N ARG A 136 17.66 19.50 22.52
CA ARG A 136 16.90 19.27 23.76
C ARG A 136 15.84 18.19 23.61
N ALA A 137 15.11 18.17 22.50
CA ALA A 137 14.03 17.20 22.29
C ALA A 137 14.58 15.78 22.17
N LEU A 138 15.66 15.62 21.42
CA LEU A 138 16.33 14.33 21.23
C LEU A 138 17.03 13.89 22.54
N ALA A 139 17.64 14.80 23.30
CA ALA A 139 18.23 14.51 24.59
C ALA A 139 17.17 14.03 25.60
N ALA A 140 16.02 14.71 25.68
CA ALA A 140 14.91 14.31 26.55
C ALA A 140 14.35 12.92 26.15
N PHE A 141 14.19 12.64 24.86
CA PHE A 141 13.77 11.33 24.36
C PHE A 141 14.78 10.23 24.74
N ASN A 142 16.06 10.47 24.55
CA ASN A 142 17.12 9.52 24.89
C ASN A 142 17.29 9.31 26.41
N ALA A 143 16.90 10.29 27.23
CA ALA A 143 16.94 10.20 28.70
C ALA A 143 15.72 9.45 29.28
N ASP A 144 14.62 9.29 28.51
CA ASP A 144 13.42 8.60 28.98
C ASP A 144 13.72 7.14 29.38
N ALA A 145 13.30 6.74 30.58
CA ALA A 145 13.65 5.44 31.17
C ALA A 145 13.04 4.27 30.38
N ALA A 146 11.82 4.42 29.86
CA ALA A 146 11.12 3.40 29.09
C ALA A 146 11.79 3.24 27.70
N VAL A 147 12.13 4.35 27.05
CA VAL A 147 12.86 4.35 25.76
C VAL A 147 14.21 3.65 25.93
N ARG A 148 15.01 4.04 26.91
CA ARG A 148 16.33 3.42 27.16
C ARG A 148 16.22 1.92 27.40
N ARG A 149 15.26 1.51 28.23
CA ARG A 149 15.10 0.09 28.57
C ARG A 149 14.63 -0.74 27.38
N LEU A 150 13.66 -0.28 26.62
CA LEU A 150 13.18 -0.99 25.42
C LEU A 150 14.29 -1.11 24.37
N ARG A 151 15.04 -0.05 24.11
CA ARG A 151 16.20 -0.08 23.19
C ARG A 151 17.29 -1.05 23.63
N ALA A 152 17.56 -1.13 24.91
CA ALA A 152 18.62 -2.00 25.46
C ALA A 152 18.20 -3.48 25.50
N GLU A 153 16.95 -3.77 25.85
CA GLU A 153 16.49 -5.12 26.16
C GLU A 153 15.57 -5.72 25.09
N GLY A 154 14.91 -4.88 24.26
CA GLY A 154 13.76 -5.29 23.45
C GLY A 154 14.10 -6.09 22.20
N PHE A 155 15.32 -5.94 21.62
CA PHE A 155 15.71 -6.66 20.41
C PHE A 155 17.16 -7.19 20.47
N THR A 156 17.54 -7.71 21.61
CA THR A 156 18.85 -8.33 21.83
C THR A 156 19.03 -9.61 21.00
N PRO A 157 20.25 -10.12 20.81
CA PRO A 157 20.48 -11.41 20.14
C PRO A 157 19.69 -12.56 20.75
N ALA A 158 19.44 -12.55 22.07
CA ALA A 158 18.63 -13.55 22.75
C ALA A 158 17.14 -13.44 22.33
N VAL A 159 16.60 -12.23 22.26
CA VAL A 159 15.22 -11.99 21.79
C VAL A 159 15.07 -12.39 20.33
N ARG A 160 16.01 -12.04 19.46
CA ARG A 160 15.99 -12.41 18.04
C ARG A 160 15.95 -13.94 17.84
N ARG A 161 16.84 -14.66 18.54
CA ARG A 161 16.84 -16.13 18.51
C ARG A 161 15.51 -16.72 19.02
N ARG A 162 14.92 -16.10 20.03
CA ARG A 162 13.66 -16.55 20.59
C ARG A 162 12.49 -16.34 19.62
N ILE A 163 12.44 -15.20 18.93
CA ILE A 163 11.49 -14.96 17.84
C ILE A 163 11.70 -16.02 16.74
N ALA A 164 12.93 -16.19 16.25
CA ALA A 164 13.22 -17.16 15.20
C ALA A 164 12.85 -18.59 15.60
N ALA A 165 13.09 -18.99 16.85
CA ALA A 165 12.68 -20.29 17.36
C ALA A 165 11.14 -20.47 17.36
N ARG A 166 10.39 -19.44 17.79
CA ARG A 166 8.92 -19.47 17.74
C ARG A 166 8.38 -19.53 16.31
N LEU A 167 9.02 -18.83 15.38
CA LEU A 167 8.66 -18.89 13.96
C LEU A 167 8.97 -20.25 13.33
N ALA A 168 10.03 -20.92 13.79
CA ALA A 168 10.43 -22.24 13.32
C ALA A 168 9.57 -23.39 13.89
N ASP A 169 8.95 -23.19 15.05
CA ASP A 169 8.15 -24.18 15.78
C ASP A 169 6.83 -24.51 15.07
N GLY A 170 6.73 -24.81 13.86
CA GLY A 170 5.61 -25.41 13.12
C GLY A 170 4.17 -24.96 13.45
N ALA A 171 3.94 -24.54 14.70
CA ALA A 171 2.73 -23.86 15.16
C ALA A 171 2.63 -22.43 14.62
N ALA A 172 3.73 -21.82 14.26
CA ALA A 172 3.80 -20.59 13.50
C ALA A 172 3.68 -20.89 12.00
N THR A 173 2.65 -21.63 11.64
CA THR A 173 2.29 -21.84 10.25
C THR A 173 2.37 -20.53 9.49
N ARG A 174 2.25 -20.54 8.20
CA ARG A 174 2.22 -19.47 7.19
C ARG A 174 1.90 -18.05 7.67
N ARG A 175 1.24 -17.90 8.84
CA ARG A 175 0.87 -16.65 9.53
C ARG A 175 1.53 -16.63 10.89
N PHE A 176 2.64 -15.98 11.00
CA PHE A 176 3.29 -15.81 12.29
C PHE A 176 2.47 -14.86 13.19
N GLY A 177 2.08 -15.35 14.35
CA GLY A 177 1.32 -14.61 15.34
C GLY A 177 -0.15 -14.40 15.01
N ASP A 178 -0.85 -13.81 15.95
CA ASP A 178 -2.26 -13.45 15.83
C ASP A 178 -2.42 -12.08 15.14
N PRO A 179 -3.05 -11.97 13.97
CA PRO A 179 -3.23 -10.68 13.29
C PRO A 179 -4.18 -9.73 14.02
N GLY A 180 -4.94 -10.21 15.01
CA GLY A 180 -5.92 -9.44 15.75
C GLY A 180 -7.25 -9.31 15.02
N ASP A 181 -7.61 -10.30 14.22
CA ASP A 181 -8.97 -10.39 13.66
C ASP A 181 -9.93 -10.72 14.82
N ASP A 182 -10.72 -9.73 15.22
CA ASP A 182 -11.63 -9.85 16.37
C ASP A 182 -13.04 -10.36 15.97
N ASP A 183 -13.31 -10.44 14.66
CA ASP A 183 -14.52 -10.97 14.07
C ASP A 183 -14.30 -12.39 13.53
N ALA A 184 -15.09 -13.34 13.99
CA ALA A 184 -15.03 -14.73 13.54
C ALA A 184 -15.30 -14.87 12.04
N ALA A 185 -16.21 -14.07 11.49
CA ALA A 185 -16.50 -14.06 10.06
C ALA A 185 -15.27 -13.57 9.26
N LEU A 186 -14.58 -12.56 9.75
CA LEU A 186 -13.36 -12.04 9.12
C LEU A 186 -12.22 -13.08 9.15
N ALA A 187 -12.08 -13.81 10.25
CA ALA A 187 -11.11 -14.90 10.37
C ALA A 187 -11.39 -16.05 9.40
N GLU A 188 -12.68 -16.37 9.17
CA GLU A 188 -13.08 -17.37 8.19
C GLU A 188 -12.81 -16.91 6.76
N VAL A 189 -13.15 -15.66 6.42
CA VAL A 189 -12.81 -15.02 5.15
C VAL A 189 -11.30 -15.10 4.89
N ARG A 190 -10.47 -14.74 5.87
CA ARG A 190 -9.01 -14.89 5.78
C ARG A 190 -8.61 -16.33 5.46
N THR A 191 -9.19 -17.30 6.15
CA THR A 191 -8.88 -18.72 5.95
C THR A 191 -9.23 -19.20 4.56
N GLN A 192 -10.38 -18.81 4.03
CA GLN A 192 -10.83 -19.13 2.67
C GLN A 192 -9.88 -18.58 1.61
N PHE A 193 -9.57 -17.29 1.70
CA PHE A 193 -8.68 -16.64 0.71
C PHE A 193 -7.21 -17.06 0.86
N ALA A 194 -6.77 -17.45 2.06
CA ALA A 194 -5.48 -18.06 2.24
C ALA A 194 -5.35 -19.39 1.48
N ARG A 195 -6.39 -20.24 1.54
CA ARG A 195 -6.43 -21.50 0.79
C ARG A 195 -6.40 -21.24 -0.72
N PHE A 196 -7.27 -20.36 -1.20
CA PHE A 196 -7.27 -19.97 -2.62
C PHE A 196 -5.90 -19.48 -3.10
N ALA A 197 -5.25 -18.61 -2.31
CA ALA A 197 -3.92 -18.10 -2.64
C ALA A 197 -2.85 -19.20 -2.68
N ASP A 198 -2.92 -20.17 -1.77
CA ASP A 198 -1.99 -21.29 -1.72
C ASP A 198 -2.17 -22.23 -2.93
N ASP A 199 -3.42 -22.52 -3.30
CA ASP A 199 -3.74 -23.41 -4.42
C ASP A 199 -3.23 -22.84 -5.76
N HIS A 200 -3.16 -21.53 -5.90
CA HIS A 200 -2.69 -20.86 -7.11
C HIS A 200 -1.22 -20.39 -7.10
N ALA A 201 -0.53 -20.42 -5.96
CA ALA A 201 0.81 -19.81 -5.80
C ALA A 201 1.88 -20.40 -6.75
N GLU A 202 1.86 -21.69 -7.01
CA GLU A 202 2.80 -22.35 -7.92
C GLU A 202 2.48 -22.04 -9.39
N ALA A 203 1.20 -22.15 -9.77
CA ALA A 203 0.74 -21.80 -11.10
C ALA A 203 1.05 -20.33 -11.45
N ALA A 204 0.89 -19.43 -10.47
CA ALA A 204 1.17 -18.01 -10.62
C ALA A 204 2.65 -17.72 -10.91
N HIS A 205 3.56 -18.50 -10.32
CA HIS A 205 4.97 -18.41 -10.69
C HIS A 205 5.19 -18.76 -12.17
N GLY A 206 4.52 -19.80 -12.65
CA GLY A 206 4.53 -20.18 -14.06
C GLY A 206 3.96 -19.09 -14.99
N TRP A 207 2.91 -18.38 -14.58
CA TRP A 207 2.38 -17.24 -15.36
C TRP A 207 3.41 -16.11 -15.44
N HIS A 208 4.06 -15.78 -14.33
CA HIS A 208 5.13 -14.78 -14.30
C HIS A 208 6.27 -15.15 -15.26
N LEU A 209 6.77 -16.39 -15.19
CA LEU A 209 7.90 -16.83 -16.02
C LEU A 209 7.59 -16.78 -17.53
N ARG A 210 6.35 -17.09 -17.91
CA ARG A 210 5.91 -17.05 -19.31
C ARG A 210 5.34 -15.71 -19.74
N ASN A 211 5.32 -14.72 -18.86
CA ASN A 211 4.63 -13.45 -19.07
C ASN A 211 3.16 -13.65 -19.53
N ALA A 212 2.49 -14.65 -18.98
CA ALA A 212 1.13 -15.00 -19.30
C ALA A 212 0.12 -14.23 -18.43
N LEU A 213 -1.03 -13.88 -18.99
CA LEU A 213 -2.15 -13.34 -18.22
C LEU A 213 -2.68 -14.37 -17.22
N ILE A 214 -3.25 -13.90 -16.11
CA ILE A 214 -4.02 -14.72 -15.18
C ILE A 214 -5.14 -15.41 -15.98
N PRO A 215 -5.30 -16.74 -15.90
CA PRO A 215 -6.31 -17.45 -16.67
C PRO A 215 -7.74 -16.99 -16.34
N ASP A 216 -8.61 -16.94 -17.34
CA ASP A 216 -10.02 -16.56 -17.17
C ASP A 216 -10.75 -17.47 -16.18
N ALA A 217 -10.37 -18.77 -16.10
CA ALA A 217 -10.92 -19.70 -15.11
C ALA A 217 -10.63 -19.26 -13.67
N VAL A 218 -9.44 -18.70 -13.40
CA VAL A 218 -9.07 -18.19 -12.08
C VAL A 218 -9.84 -16.90 -11.78
N ILE A 219 -10.03 -16.04 -12.78
CA ILE A 219 -10.85 -14.83 -12.63
C ILE A 219 -12.32 -15.21 -12.34
N ALA A 220 -12.85 -16.22 -13.01
CA ALA A 220 -14.19 -16.74 -12.75
C ALA A 220 -14.32 -17.33 -11.33
N GLU A 221 -13.31 -18.04 -10.84
CA GLU A 221 -13.28 -18.52 -9.47
C GLU A 221 -13.25 -17.37 -8.45
N MET A 222 -12.44 -16.32 -8.67
CA MET A 222 -12.44 -15.10 -7.85
C MET A 222 -13.83 -14.43 -7.83
N ALA A 223 -14.51 -14.37 -8.98
CA ALA A 223 -15.86 -13.84 -9.08
C ALA A 223 -16.85 -14.67 -8.25
N HIS A 224 -16.78 -16.01 -8.34
CA HIS A 224 -17.60 -16.92 -7.55
C HIS A 224 -17.35 -16.79 -6.04
N LEU A 225 -16.12 -16.52 -5.61
CA LEU A 225 -15.76 -16.24 -4.24
C LEU A 225 -16.15 -14.83 -3.77
N GLY A 226 -16.75 -14.01 -4.63
CA GLY A 226 -17.25 -12.68 -4.28
C GLY A 226 -16.18 -11.58 -4.20
N VAL A 227 -14.97 -11.80 -4.71
CA VAL A 227 -13.86 -10.82 -4.65
C VAL A 227 -14.26 -9.48 -5.25
N PHE A 228 -14.96 -9.50 -6.39
CA PHE A 228 -15.27 -8.28 -7.15
C PHE A 228 -16.46 -7.49 -6.58
N GLY A 229 -17.32 -8.15 -5.81
CA GLY A 229 -18.45 -7.52 -5.14
C GLY A 229 -18.26 -7.27 -3.65
N LEU A 230 -17.05 -7.49 -3.11
CA LEU A 230 -16.80 -7.51 -1.67
C LEU A 230 -17.30 -6.25 -0.95
N THR A 231 -16.99 -5.07 -1.48
CA THR A 231 -17.36 -3.77 -0.89
C THR A 231 -18.58 -3.11 -1.55
N ILE A 232 -19.11 -3.70 -2.63
CA ILE A 232 -20.35 -3.22 -3.26
C ILE A 232 -21.53 -3.58 -2.36
N GLY A 233 -22.43 -2.63 -2.17
CA GLY A 233 -23.62 -2.82 -1.32
C GLY A 233 -24.54 -3.95 -1.83
N GLU A 234 -25.23 -4.63 -0.91
CA GLU A 234 -26.15 -5.73 -1.20
C GLU A 234 -27.25 -5.35 -2.20
N ALA A 235 -27.71 -4.11 -2.19
CA ALA A 235 -28.68 -3.58 -3.15
C ALA A 235 -28.21 -3.67 -4.62
N HIS A 236 -26.91 -3.81 -4.82
CA HIS A 236 -26.27 -3.96 -6.13
C HIS A 236 -25.61 -5.35 -6.32
N GLY A 237 -25.99 -6.32 -5.50
CA GLY A 237 -25.52 -7.71 -5.63
C GLY A 237 -24.11 -7.97 -5.05
N GLY A 238 -23.56 -7.03 -4.30
CA GLY A 238 -22.31 -7.23 -3.58
C GLY A 238 -22.50 -7.76 -2.16
N ALA A 239 -21.40 -7.93 -1.43
CA ALA A 239 -21.40 -8.41 -0.03
C ALA A 239 -21.54 -7.30 1.02
N GLY A 240 -21.40 -6.03 0.63
CA GLY A 240 -21.52 -4.89 1.53
C GLY A 240 -20.48 -4.85 2.66
N MET A 241 -19.36 -5.55 2.51
CA MET A 241 -18.31 -5.62 3.54
C MET A 241 -17.46 -4.33 3.56
N GLY A 242 -16.82 -4.08 4.70
CA GLY A 242 -15.98 -2.89 4.88
C GLY A 242 -14.56 -3.02 4.30
N LYS A 243 -13.81 -1.94 4.42
CA LYS A 243 -12.41 -1.87 3.94
C LYS A 243 -11.48 -2.76 4.77
N THR A 244 -11.81 -3.06 6.01
CA THR A 244 -11.06 -4.03 6.82
C THR A 244 -11.13 -5.43 6.19
N ALA A 245 -12.30 -5.88 5.78
CA ALA A 245 -12.45 -7.16 5.06
C ALA A 245 -11.73 -7.15 3.71
N MET A 246 -11.84 -6.06 2.97
CA MET A 246 -11.09 -5.85 1.72
C MET A 246 -9.58 -5.99 1.94
N CYS A 247 -9.01 -5.41 3.02
CA CYS A 247 -7.60 -5.55 3.33
C CYS A 247 -7.22 -7.00 3.59
N VAL A 248 -8.03 -7.75 4.35
CA VAL A 248 -7.79 -9.17 4.65
C VAL A 248 -7.77 -10.01 3.37
N VAL A 249 -8.75 -9.83 2.50
CA VAL A 249 -8.82 -10.54 1.20
C VAL A 249 -7.64 -10.17 0.30
N THR A 250 -7.36 -8.87 0.17
CA THR A 250 -6.27 -8.36 -0.66
C THR A 250 -4.90 -8.84 -0.17
N GLU A 251 -4.67 -8.86 1.14
CA GLU A 251 -3.44 -9.39 1.76
C GLU A 251 -3.22 -10.85 1.39
N GLU A 252 -4.23 -11.71 1.56
CA GLU A 252 -4.10 -13.13 1.26
C GLU A 252 -3.93 -13.40 -0.24
N LEU A 253 -4.69 -12.73 -1.09
CA LEU A 253 -4.53 -12.84 -2.54
C LEU A 253 -3.13 -12.42 -3.00
N ALA A 254 -2.62 -11.29 -2.49
CA ALA A 254 -1.29 -10.78 -2.83
C ALA A 254 -0.17 -11.64 -2.21
N ARG A 255 -0.42 -12.34 -1.11
CA ARG A 255 0.49 -13.35 -0.56
C ARG A 255 0.70 -14.51 -1.53
N GLY A 256 -0.33 -14.97 -2.21
CA GLY A 256 -0.19 -15.96 -3.28
C GLY A 256 0.47 -15.37 -4.52
N PHE A 257 -0.10 -14.27 -5.01
CA PHE A 257 0.38 -13.54 -6.19
C PHE A 257 -0.16 -12.11 -6.20
N ILE A 258 0.72 -11.14 -6.35
CA ILE A 258 0.34 -9.71 -6.33
C ILE A 258 -0.75 -9.37 -7.38
N GLY A 259 -0.75 -10.03 -8.54
CA GLY A 259 -1.75 -9.84 -9.60
C GLY A 259 -3.16 -10.22 -9.15
N LEU A 260 -3.34 -11.30 -8.36
CA LEU A 260 -4.64 -11.69 -7.80
C LEU A 260 -5.19 -10.59 -6.86
N GLY A 261 -4.36 -10.07 -5.96
CA GLY A 261 -4.74 -8.94 -5.11
C GLY A 261 -5.07 -7.69 -5.93
N SER A 262 -4.40 -7.49 -7.05
CA SER A 262 -4.61 -6.33 -7.91
C SER A 262 -5.91 -6.37 -8.71
N LEU A 263 -6.38 -7.53 -9.14
CA LEU A 263 -7.68 -7.66 -9.81
C LEU A 263 -8.82 -7.16 -8.93
N GLY A 264 -8.86 -7.58 -7.66
CA GLY A 264 -9.83 -7.08 -6.69
C GLY A 264 -9.73 -5.57 -6.48
N THR A 265 -8.51 -5.02 -6.42
CA THR A 265 -8.26 -3.59 -6.27
C THR A 265 -8.85 -2.75 -7.40
N ARG A 266 -8.64 -3.15 -8.66
CA ARG A 266 -9.17 -2.41 -9.82
C ARG A 266 -10.69 -2.35 -9.80
N THR A 267 -11.30 -3.47 -9.44
CA THR A 267 -12.76 -3.60 -9.34
C THR A 267 -13.33 -2.69 -8.27
N GLU A 268 -12.73 -2.68 -7.10
CA GLU A 268 -13.21 -1.91 -5.96
C GLU A 268 -13.06 -0.40 -6.18
N ILE A 269 -11.94 0.07 -6.76
CA ILE A 269 -11.77 1.49 -7.07
C ILE A 269 -12.83 1.96 -8.05
N ALA A 270 -13.10 1.20 -9.11
CA ALA A 270 -14.14 1.55 -10.09
C ALA A 270 -15.53 1.53 -9.45
N ALA A 271 -15.83 0.53 -8.62
CA ALA A 271 -17.11 0.43 -7.93
C ALA A 271 -17.32 1.60 -6.97
N GLU A 272 -16.33 1.96 -6.13
CA GLU A 272 -16.43 3.11 -5.22
C GLU A 272 -16.62 4.42 -5.99
N LEU A 273 -15.91 4.59 -7.11
CA LEU A 273 -16.03 5.76 -7.97
C LEU A 273 -17.45 5.91 -8.52
N ILE A 274 -18.05 4.80 -9.00
CA ILE A 274 -19.43 4.76 -9.53
C ILE A 274 -20.45 4.94 -8.41
N GLU A 275 -20.27 4.26 -7.27
CA GLU A 275 -21.20 4.33 -6.14
C GLU A 275 -21.31 5.75 -5.60
N ARG A 276 -20.20 6.47 -5.50
CA ARG A 276 -20.18 7.84 -4.99
C ARG A 276 -20.68 8.87 -5.99
N ASN A 277 -20.37 8.71 -7.27
CA ASN A 277 -20.52 9.77 -8.26
C ASN A 277 -21.44 9.42 -9.43
N GLY A 278 -21.78 8.14 -9.62
CA GLY A 278 -22.60 7.68 -10.74
C GLY A 278 -24.04 8.16 -10.65
N THR A 279 -24.67 8.35 -11.81
CA THR A 279 -26.11 8.53 -11.88
C THR A 279 -26.85 7.26 -11.42
N PRO A 280 -28.13 7.34 -11.04
CA PRO A 280 -28.91 6.13 -10.71
C PRO A 280 -28.85 5.05 -11.79
N ALA A 281 -28.88 5.43 -13.07
CA ALA A 281 -28.80 4.52 -14.19
C ALA A 281 -27.41 3.84 -14.30
N GLN A 282 -26.32 4.61 -14.12
CA GLN A 282 -24.97 4.07 -14.10
C GLN A 282 -24.77 3.08 -12.96
N LYS A 283 -25.24 3.40 -11.75
CA LYS A 283 -25.15 2.51 -10.58
C LYS A 283 -25.93 1.22 -10.80
N ALA A 284 -27.20 1.32 -11.23
CA ALA A 284 -28.06 0.16 -11.45
C ALA A 284 -27.53 -0.78 -12.54
N ARG A 285 -26.86 -0.26 -13.57
CA ARG A 285 -26.31 -1.05 -14.66
C ARG A 285 -24.93 -1.64 -14.35
N LEU A 286 -24.02 -0.83 -13.83
CA LEU A 286 -22.61 -1.20 -13.75
C LEU A 286 -22.25 -1.93 -12.45
N LEU A 287 -22.80 -1.53 -11.30
CA LEU A 287 -22.39 -2.14 -10.02
C LEU A 287 -22.72 -3.63 -9.93
N PRO A 288 -23.91 -4.11 -10.34
CA PRO A 288 -24.19 -5.56 -10.35
C PRO A 288 -23.29 -6.33 -11.33
N ALA A 289 -23.00 -5.76 -12.50
CA ALA A 289 -22.12 -6.38 -13.48
C ALA A 289 -20.67 -6.48 -12.99
N ILE A 290 -20.19 -5.48 -12.25
CA ILE A 290 -18.89 -5.50 -11.59
C ILE A 290 -18.91 -6.54 -10.47
N ALA A 291 -19.89 -6.51 -9.57
CA ALA A 291 -20.00 -7.41 -8.43
C ALA A 291 -19.95 -8.89 -8.82
N SER A 292 -20.63 -9.25 -9.92
CA SER A 292 -20.63 -10.60 -10.46
C SER A 292 -19.38 -10.99 -11.24
N GLY A 293 -18.47 -10.04 -11.53
CA GLY A 293 -17.31 -10.28 -12.41
C GLY A 293 -17.66 -10.36 -13.89
N ALA A 294 -18.90 -10.10 -14.28
CA ALA A 294 -19.30 -10.04 -15.69
C ALA A 294 -18.64 -8.87 -16.42
N LEU A 295 -18.32 -7.81 -15.69
CA LEU A 295 -17.63 -6.63 -16.17
C LEU A 295 -16.37 -6.37 -15.31
N ILE A 296 -15.20 -6.44 -15.94
CA ILE A 296 -13.90 -6.21 -15.29
C ILE A 296 -13.42 -4.81 -15.63
N PRO A 297 -13.29 -3.91 -14.64
CA PRO A 297 -12.81 -2.56 -14.87
C PRO A 297 -11.29 -2.46 -14.81
N THR A 298 -10.77 -1.39 -15.43
CA THR A 298 -9.41 -0.90 -15.25
C THR A 298 -9.38 0.61 -15.11
N ALA A 299 -8.29 1.14 -14.57
CA ALA A 299 -8.04 2.59 -14.48
C ALA A 299 -7.06 3.02 -15.58
N SER A 300 -7.37 4.14 -16.25
CA SER A 300 -6.56 4.68 -17.35
C SER A 300 -6.41 6.19 -17.17
N PHE A 301 -5.38 6.62 -16.40
CA PHE A 301 -5.15 8.02 -16.05
C PHE A 301 -3.83 8.55 -16.61
N THR A 302 -2.77 7.79 -16.41
CA THR A 302 -1.38 8.17 -16.72
C THR A 302 -1.15 8.32 -18.21
N GLU A 303 -0.35 9.30 -18.59
CA GLU A 303 0.12 9.53 -19.95
C GLU A 303 1.65 9.44 -20.01
N PRO A 304 2.27 9.28 -21.19
CA PRO A 304 3.73 9.17 -21.29
C PRO A 304 4.50 10.28 -20.55
N ASP A 305 3.98 11.52 -20.59
CA ASP A 305 4.61 12.67 -19.95
C ASP A 305 3.93 13.10 -18.65
N VAL A 306 2.88 12.38 -18.19
CA VAL A 306 2.03 12.79 -17.05
C VAL A 306 1.75 11.61 -16.14
N GLY A 307 2.42 11.57 -15.00
CA GLY A 307 2.19 10.57 -13.94
C GLY A 307 1.57 11.20 -12.69
N SER A 308 2.39 11.74 -11.80
CA SER A 308 1.93 12.32 -10.53
C SER A 308 1.18 13.64 -10.69
N ASP A 309 1.43 14.43 -11.75
CA ASP A 309 0.74 15.67 -12.04
C ASP A 309 -0.44 15.44 -13.00
N LEU A 310 -1.53 14.88 -12.49
CA LEU A 310 -2.73 14.61 -13.28
C LEU A 310 -3.37 15.88 -13.88
N GLY A 311 -3.10 17.07 -13.35
CA GLY A 311 -3.57 18.34 -13.90
C GLY A 311 -3.05 18.63 -15.30
N ALA A 312 -1.93 18.00 -15.67
CA ALA A 312 -1.30 18.16 -16.99
C ALA A 312 -1.81 17.18 -18.06
N ILE A 313 -2.82 16.35 -17.79
CA ILE A 313 -3.43 15.40 -18.73
C ILE A 313 -3.84 16.11 -20.03
N ARG A 314 -3.45 15.52 -21.18
CA ARG A 314 -3.68 16.04 -22.53
C ARG A 314 -4.66 15.21 -23.35
N THR A 315 -4.88 13.93 -23.02
CA THR A 315 -5.91 13.12 -23.66
C THR A 315 -7.23 13.86 -23.58
N ARG A 316 -7.84 14.18 -24.76
CA ARG A 316 -9.03 15.02 -24.84
C ARG A 316 -10.25 14.23 -25.32
N ALA A 317 -11.41 14.69 -24.92
CA ALA A 317 -12.70 14.23 -25.39
C ALA A 317 -13.41 15.36 -26.12
N GLU A 318 -13.68 15.17 -27.40
CA GLU A 318 -14.38 16.13 -28.26
C GLU A 318 -15.85 15.74 -28.31
N LYS A 319 -16.75 16.68 -27.98
CA LYS A 319 -18.20 16.46 -28.01
C LYS A 319 -18.68 16.29 -29.44
N VAL A 320 -19.43 15.21 -29.70
CA VAL A 320 -20.09 14.90 -30.97
C VAL A 320 -21.54 14.49 -30.72
N ASP A 321 -22.32 14.25 -31.79
CA ASP A 321 -23.68 13.77 -31.66
C ASP A 321 -23.72 12.42 -30.94
N GLY A 322 -24.47 12.34 -29.82
CA GLY A 322 -24.67 11.14 -29.03
C GLY A 322 -23.52 10.73 -28.14
N GLY A 323 -22.41 11.49 -28.12
CA GLY A 323 -21.27 11.11 -27.28
C GLY A 323 -20.02 11.98 -27.45
N TRP A 324 -18.89 11.32 -27.32
CA TRP A 324 -17.57 11.92 -27.32
C TRP A 324 -16.59 11.15 -28.19
N ARG A 325 -15.69 11.82 -28.86
CA ARG A 325 -14.52 11.23 -29.54
C ARG A 325 -13.27 11.48 -28.70
N ILE A 326 -12.58 10.40 -28.36
CA ILE A 326 -11.38 10.45 -27.52
C ILE A 326 -10.14 10.44 -28.41
N HIS A 327 -9.20 11.36 -28.11
CA HIS A 327 -7.91 11.46 -28.79
C HIS A 327 -6.78 11.66 -27.78
N GLY A 328 -5.69 10.93 -27.92
CA GLY A 328 -4.52 11.02 -27.06
C GLY A 328 -3.92 9.67 -26.74
N ASN A 329 -3.03 9.65 -25.74
CA ASN A 329 -2.32 8.44 -25.37
C ASN A 329 -2.38 8.23 -23.86
N LYS A 330 -2.60 6.99 -23.45
CA LYS A 330 -2.49 6.53 -22.07
C LYS A 330 -1.39 5.49 -21.96
N THR A 331 -0.77 5.40 -20.79
CA THR A 331 0.26 4.41 -20.50
C THR A 331 0.04 3.81 -19.11
N TRP A 332 0.67 2.67 -18.85
CA TRP A 332 0.53 1.95 -17.57
C TRP A 332 -0.92 1.58 -17.25
N THR A 333 -1.69 1.23 -18.28
CA THR A 333 -3.07 0.74 -18.10
C THR A 333 -3.04 -0.75 -17.79
N THR A 334 -3.07 -1.06 -16.49
CA THR A 334 -3.01 -2.43 -15.98
C THR A 334 -4.20 -3.24 -16.44
N HIS A 335 -3.98 -4.44 -16.97
CA HIS A 335 -5.04 -5.35 -17.46
C HIS A 335 -5.90 -4.77 -18.59
N GLY A 336 -5.40 -3.76 -19.27
CA GLY A 336 -6.15 -2.96 -20.25
C GLY A 336 -6.76 -3.77 -21.39
N ALA A 337 -6.05 -4.77 -21.92
CA ALA A 337 -6.56 -5.61 -23.00
C ALA A 337 -7.78 -6.43 -22.57
N ARG A 338 -7.77 -7.03 -21.38
CA ARG A 338 -8.82 -7.92 -20.88
C ARG A 338 -9.88 -7.25 -20.01
N SER A 339 -9.82 -5.93 -19.82
CA SER A 339 -10.89 -5.16 -19.18
C SER A 339 -12.05 -4.90 -20.13
N ASP A 340 -13.24 -4.73 -19.56
CA ASP A 340 -14.47 -4.37 -20.30
C ASP A 340 -14.80 -2.89 -20.13
N LEU A 341 -14.35 -2.28 -19.05
CA LEU A 341 -14.63 -0.91 -18.65
C LEU A 341 -13.33 -0.20 -18.28
N MET A 342 -13.11 0.96 -18.85
CA MET A 342 -12.03 1.86 -18.42
C MET A 342 -12.62 3.04 -17.62
N THR A 343 -12.17 3.24 -16.39
CA THR A 343 -12.31 4.56 -15.74
C THR A 343 -11.25 5.44 -16.37
N LEU A 344 -11.65 6.23 -17.37
CA LEU A 344 -10.76 6.97 -18.27
C LEU A 344 -10.79 8.47 -17.94
N MET A 345 -9.67 9.02 -17.50
CA MET A 345 -9.54 10.46 -17.23
C MET A 345 -9.16 11.19 -18.52
N VAL A 346 -9.97 12.17 -18.90
CA VAL A 346 -9.80 12.96 -20.13
C VAL A 346 -10.06 14.44 -19.89
N ARG A 347 -9.54 15.28 -20.78
CA ARG A 347 -9.81 16.71 -20.81
C ARG A 347 -11.03 16.98 -21.72
N THR A 348 -12.11 17.44 -21.13
CA THR A 348 -13.34 17.83 -21.85
C THR A 348 -13.43 19.32 -22.12
N ASP A 349 -12.65 20.14 -21.40
CA ASP A 349 -12.53 21.57 -21.67
C ASP A 349 -11.06 21.91 -21.97
N PRO A 350 -10.72 22.18 -23.24
CA PRO A 350 -9.36 22.51 -23.64
C PRO A 350 -8.92 23.93 -23.22
N ALA A 351 -9.86 24.82 -22.91
CA ALA A 351 -9.57 26.19 -22.44
C ALA A 351 -9.21 26.21 -20.96
N GLU A 352 -9.75 25.26 -20.19
CA GLU A 352 -9.50 25.15 -18.76
C GLU A 352 -8.23 24.32 -18.52
N ARG A 353 -7.16 24.98 -18.12
CA ARG A 353 -5.90 24.33 -17.72
C ARG A 353 -6.00 23.83 -16.27
N GLY A 354 -5.38 22.68 -15.98
CA GLY A 354 -5.42 22.06 -14.65
C GLY A 354 -6.62 21.14 -14.43
N TYR A 355 -6.99 20.97 -13.18
CA TYR A 355 -7.91 19.91 -12.74
C TYR A 355 -9.37 20.13 -13.16
N LYS A 356 -9.80 21.39 -13.29
CA LYS A 356 -11.20 21.73 -13.59
C LYS A 356 -11.62 21.37 -15.02
N GLY A 357 -10.67 21.23 -15.95
CA GLY A 357 -10.95 20.79 -17.31
C GLY A 357 -11.06 19.27 -17.46
N LEU A 358 -10.87 18.50 -16.39
CA LEU A 358 -10.81 17.04 -16.43
C LEU A 358 -12.15 16.40 -16.08
N SER A 359 -12.52 15.39 -16.84
CA SER A 359 -13.72 14.55 -16.64
C SER A 359 -13.38 13.09 -16.59
N MET A 360 -14.21 12.31 -15.90
CA MET A 360 -14.07 10.86 -15.81
C MET A 360 -15.09 10.20 -16.73
N MET A 361 -14.63 9.36 -17.66
CA MET A 361 -15.48 8.56 -18.52
C MET A 361 -15.49 7.11 -18.04
N LEU A 362 -16.68 6.51 -18.01
CA LEU A 362 -16.90 5.08 -17.83
C LEU A 362 -16.91 4.44 -19.24
N ALA A 363 -15.73 4.32 -19.84
CA ALA A 363 -15.56 3.96 -21.24
C ALA A 363 -15.56 2.44 -21.40
N GLU A 364 -16.67 1.89 -21.87
CA GLU A 364 -16.80 0.46 -22.21
C GLU A 364 -16.08 0.13 -23.52
N LYS A 365 -15.52 -1.06 -23.59
CA LYS A 365 -14.87 -1.59 -24.79
C LYS A 365 -14.97 -3.12 -24.83
N PRO A 366 -14.88 -3.75 -26.02
CA PRO A 366 -14.76 -5.20 -26.08
C PRO A 366 -13.43 -5.66 -25.47
N ARG A 367 -13.43 -6.85 -24.87
CA ARG A 367 -12.21 -7.53 -24.44
C ARG A 367 -11.33 -7.83 -25.62
N GLY A 368 -10.04 -7.57 -25.48
CA GLY A 368 -9.03 -7.99 -26.44
C GLY A 368 -8.59 -9.44 -26.24
N SER A 369 -7.80 -9.91 -27.16
CA SER A 369 -7.07 -11.17 -27.14
C SER A 369 -5.56 -10.90 -27.18
N ASP A 370 -4.76 -11.96 -27.07
CA ASP A 370 -3.30 -11.82 -27.23
C ASP A 370 -2.94 -11.42 -28.68
N ALA A 371 -3.76 -11.78 -29.67
CA ALA A 371 -3.55 -11.43 -31.08
C ALA A 371 -4.03 -10.01 -31.42
N ASP A 372 -5.09 -9.54 -30.76
CA ASP A 372 -5.66 -8.21 -30.92
C ASP A 372 -6.06 -7.65 -29.54
N PRO A 373 -5.15 -6.98 -28.85
CA PRO A 373 -5.39 -6.49 -27.48
C PRO A 373 -6.46 -5.40 -27.39
N PHE A 374 -6.69 -4.63 -28.47
CA PHE A 374 -7.60 -3.48 -28.49
C PHE A 374 -8.44 -3.43 -29.76
N PRO A 375 -9.45 -4.32 -29.88
CA PRO A 375 -10.23 -4.47 -31.13
C PRO A 375 -11.23 -3.33 -31.39
N ALA A 376 -11.40 -2.39 -30.44
CA ALA A 376 -12.33 -1.29 -30.62
C ALA A 376 -11.84 -0.30 -31.69
N GLU A 377 -12.78 0.19 -32.53
CA GLU A 377 -12.49 1.24 -33.50
C GLU A 377 -11.94 2.50 -32.80
N GLY A 378 -10.89 3.07 -33.36
CA GLY A 378 -10.22 4.25 -32.78
C GLY A 378 -9.33 3.95 -31.57
N MET A 379 -9.08 2.68 -31.25
CA MET A 379 -8.11 2.26 -30.25
C MET A 379 -6.97 1.45 -30.86
N ARG A 380 -5.78 1.65 -30.36
CA ARG A 380 -4.61 0.81 -30.61
C ARG A 380 -3.77 0.75 -29.35
N GLY A 381 -3.08 -0.33 -29.10
CA GLY A 381 -2.22 -0.44 -27.95
C GLY A 381 -1.21 -1.56 -28.05
N SER A 382 -0.21 -1.49 -27.21
CA SER A 382 0.86 -2.49 -27.11
C SER A 382 1.19 -2.76 -25.64
N GLU A 383 1.69 -3.97 -25.38
CA GLU A 383 2.16 -4.36 -24.06
C GLU A 383 3.47 -3.63 -23.73
N ILE A 384 3.58 -3.20 -22.48
CA ILE A 384 4.82 -2.75 -21.86
C ILE A 384 5.40 -3.94 -21.10
N GLU A 385 6.54 -4.46 -21.52
CA GLU A 385 7.23 -5.52 -20.78
C GLU A 385 7.76 -5.02 -19.45
N VAL A 386 7.46 -5.75 -18.37
CA VAL A 386 7.76 -5.33 -16.99
C VAL A 386 8.59 -6.37 -16.23
N LEU A 387 9.32 -5.91 -15.22
CA LEU A 387 10.16 -6.75 -14.37
C LEU A 387 9.33 -7.74 -13.54
N GLY A 388 8.30 -7.24 -12.91
CA GLY A 388 7.36 -7.96 -12.04
C GLY A 388 5.94 -7.49 -12.30
N TYR A 389 5.00 -7.87 -11.38
CA TYR A 389 3.60 -7.52 -11.57
C TYR A 389 3.02 -8.10 -12.87
N ARG A 390 3.64 -9.17 -13.35
CA ARG A 390 3.18 -9.91 -14.54
C ARG A 390 1.88 -10.65 -14.21
N GLY A 391 1.18 -11.13 -15.24
CA GLY A 391 -0.12 -11.78 -15.07
C GLY A 391 -1.30 -10.83 -15.28
N MET A 392 -1.10 -9.54 -15.06
CA MET A 392 -2.04 -8.47 -15.38
C MET A 392 -1.70 -7.81 -16.72
N LYS A 393 -0.44 -7.74 -17.06
CA LYS A 393 0.16 -6.97 -18.15
C LYS A 393 -0.14 -5.48 -18.08
N GLU A 394 0.81 -4.67 -18.49
CA GLU A 394 0.70 -3.22 -18.60
C GLU A 394 0.64 -2.82 -20.07
N TYR A 395 -0.13 -1.77 -20.37
CA TYR A 395 -0.35 -1.37 -21.76
C TYR A 395 -0.19 0.12 -21.97
N GLU A 396 0.36 0.47 -23.14
CA GLU A 396 0.15 1.76 -23.77
C GLU A 396 -1.09 1.68 -24.67
N ILE A 397 -1.91 2.74 -24.66
CA ILE A 397 -3.13 2.82 -25.46
C ILE A 397 -3.17 4.17 -26.17
N ALA A 398 -3.28 4.14 -27.50
CA ALA A 398 -3.52 5.31 -28.32
C ALA A 398 -5.00 5.36 -28.73
N PHE A 399 -5.60 6.52 -28.55
CA PHE A 399 -6.97 6.84 -28.97
C PHE A 399 -6.93 7.79 -30.16
N ASP A 400 -7.59 7.40 -31.25
CA ASP A 400 -7.76 8.19 -32.45
C ASP A 400 -9.22 8.17 -32.89
N GLY A 401 -10.03 8.98 -32.22
CA GLY A 401 -11.48 9.06 -32.44
C GLY A 401 -12.27 7.93 -31.78
N PHE A 402 -11.74 7.26 -30.77
CA PHE A 402 -12.49 6.25 -30.00
C PHE A 402 -13.79 6.84 -29.46
N PHE A 403 -14.92 6.26 -29.84
CA PHE A 403 -16.24 6.78 -29.48
C PHE A 403 -16.67 6.29 -28.09
N VAL A 404 -17.16 7.22 -27.27
CA VAL A 404 -17.73 6.97 -25.94
C VAL A 404 -19.09 7.67 -25.87
N PRO A 405 -20.19 6.98 -25.52
CA PRO A 405 -21.53 7.57 -25.51
C PRO A 405 -21.70 8.58 -24.36
N ASP A 406 -22.72 9.42 -24.46
CA ASP A 406 -22.97 10.51 -23.46
C ASP A 406 -23.19 9.99 -22.04
N ASP A 407 -23.84 8.86 -21.89
CA ASP A 407 -24.14 8.23 -20.60
C ASP A 407 -22.90 7.60 -19.93
N ALA A 408 -21.77 7.55 -20.62
CA ALA A 408 -20.49 7.15 -20.05
C ALA A 408 -19.82 8.26 -19.22
N LEU A 409 -20.24 9.53 -19.35
CA LEU A 409 -19.72 10.60 -18.50
C LEU A 409 -20.16 10.39 -17.04
N LEU A 410 -19.21 10.12 -16.16
CA LEU A 410 -19.50 9.81 -14.75
C LEU A 410 -20.27 10.95 -14.09
N GLY A 411 -21.48 10.65 -13.61
CA GLY A 411 -22.37 11.61 -12.98
C GLY A 411 -22.98 12.65 -13.92
N GLY A 412 -22.74 12.57 -15.23
CA GLY A 412 -23.33 13.43 -16.24
C GLY A 412 -22.85 14.88 -16.27
N GLN A 413 -21.76 15.22 -15.52
CA GLN A 413 -21.20 16.57 -15.46
C GLN A 413 -19.73 16.59 -15.83
N THR A 414 -19.34 17.46 -16.76
CA THR A 414 -17.93 17.71 -17.11
C THR A 414 -17.19 18.46 -16.01
N GLY A 415 -15.85 18.36 -15.99
CA GLY A 415 -14.99 19.12 -15.09
C GLY A 415 -14.94 18.59 -13.65
N GLN A 416 -15.57 17.44 -13.36
CA GLN A 416 -15.60 16.85 -12.02
C GLN A 416 -14.61 15.70 -11.83
N GLY A 417 -13.95 15.24 -12.90
CA GLY A 417 -13.19 13.98 -12.92
C GLY A 417 -12.10 13.92 -11.84
N PHE A 418 -11.35 14.97 -11.64
CA PHE A 418 -10.30 15.01 -10.61
C PHE A 418 -10.88 14.94 -9.20
N LYS A 419 -11.95 15.71 -8.91
CA LYS A 419 -12.63 15.68 -7.61
C LYS A 419 -13.20 14.30 -7.31
N GLN A 420 -13.81 13.67 -8.30
CA GLN A 420 -14.34 12.31 -8.20
C GLN A 420 -13.25 11.30 -7.89
N LEU A 421 -12.11 11.39 -8.59
CA LEU A 421 -10.96 10.51 -8.37
C LEU A 421 -10.36 10.68 -6.97
N MET A 422 -10.23 11.90 -6.48
CA MET A 422 -9.68 12.18 -5.14
C MET A 422 -10.45 11.49 -4.02
N GLN A 423 -11.75 11.27 -4.19
CA GLN A 423 -12.60 10.58 -3.20
C GLN A 423 -12.29 9.09 -3.07
N THR A 424 -11.63 8.49 -4.04
CA THR A 424 -11.26 7.06 -4.04
C THR A 424 -9.80 6.81 -3.66
N PHE A 425 -8.97 7.84 -3.59
CA PHE A 425 -7.54 7.69 -3.33
C PHE A 425 -7.21 7.12 -1.95
N GLU A 426 -8.02 7.41 -0.94
CA GLU A 426 -7.85 6.79 0.39
C GLU A 426 -7.94 5.26 0.27
N SER A 427 -9.01 4.75 -0.35
CA SER A 427 -9.22 3.32 -0.54
C SER A 427 -8.12 2.68 -1.41
N ALA A 428 -7.70 3.34 -2.49
CA ALA A 428 -6.62 2.86 -3.34
C ALA A 428 -5.29 2.70 -2.59
N ARG A 429 -4.94 3.66 -1.72
CA ARG A 429 -3.73 3.59 -0.86
C ARG A 429 -3.83 2.47 0.17
N ILE A 430 -4.99 2.33 0.84
CA ILE A 430 -5.23 1.26 1.82
C ILE A 430 -5.08 -0.11 1.16
N GLN A 431 -5.65 -0.30 -0.02
CA GLN A 431 -5.51 -1.55 -0.77
C GLN A 431 -4.07 -1.82 -1.20
N THR A 432 -3.35 -0.79 -1.65
CA THR A 432 -1.93 -0.95 -2.01
C THR A 432 -1.10 -1.34 -0.79
N ALA A 433 -1.41 -0.77 0.38
CA ALA A 433 -0.79 -1.18 1.64
C ALA A 433 -1.09 -2.65 1.97
N ALA A 434 -2.34 -3.10 1.81
CA ALA A 434 -2.72 -4.50 2.03
C ALA A 434 -2.01 -5.46 1.05
N ARG A 435 -1.89 -5.09 -0.23
CA ARG A 435 -1.07 -5.86 -1.21
C ARG A 435 0.38 -5.95 -0.78
N ALA A 436 0.95 -4.84 -0.29
CA ALA A 436 2.32 -4.80 0.18
C ALA A 436 2.53 -5.69 1.42
N VAL A 437 1.59 -5.73 2.35
CA VAL A 437 1.61 -6.66 3.50
C VAL A 437 1.59 -8.11 3.01
N GLY A 438 0.74 -8.45 2.03
CA GLY A 438 0.69 -9.78 1.44
C GLY A 438 2.02 -10.19 0.78
N VAL A 439 2.63 -9.29 0.02
CA VAL A 439 3.95 -9.52 -0.60
C VAL A 439 5.05 -9.68 0.47
N ALA A 440 5.03 -8.86 1.53
CA ALA A 440 5.96 -8.99 2.66
C ALA A 440 5.82 -10.33 3.38
N GLN A 441 4.59 -10.77 3.60
CA GLN A 441 4.26 -12.07 4.19
C GLN A 441 4.79 -13.22 3.31
N ASN A 442 4.55 -13.17 1.99
CA ASN A 442 5.05 -14.16 1.05
C ASN A 442 6.57 -14.27 1.08
N ALA A 443 7.27 -13.14 1.04
CA ALA A 443 8.72 -13.10 1.13
C ALA A 443 9.22 -13.76 2.44
N PHE A 444 8.58 -13.43 3.56
CA PHE A 444 8.89 -14.03 4.85
C PHE A 444 8.69 -15.56 4.84
N GLU A 445 7.55 -16.05 4.35
CA GLU A 445 7.22 -17.48 4.31
C GLU A 445 8.21 -18.27 3.45
N LEU A 446 8.56 -17.74 2.27
CA LEU A 446 9.56 -18.35 1.40
C LEU A 446 10.95 -18.37 2.05
N GLY A 447 11.36 -17.27 2.68
CA GLY A 447 12.63 -17.17 3.39
C GLY A 447 12.71 -18.15 4.57
N LEU A 448 11.65 -18.24 5.36
CA LEU A 448 11.56 -19.17 6.50
C LEU A 448 11.63 -20.62 6.06
N ALA A 449 10.81 -21.00 5.09
CA ALA A 449 10.78 -22.39 4.58
C ALA A 449 12.14 -22.80 4.01
N TYR A 450 12.77 -21.91 3.24
CA TYR A 450 14.11 -22.18 2.70
C TYR A 450 15.16 -22.31 3.80
N ALA A 451 15.14 -21.42 4.80
CA ALA A 451 16.10 -21.44 5.90
C ALA A 451 16.02 -22.67 6.79
N GLN A 452 14.82 -23.26 6.92
CA GLN A 452 14.60 -24.52 7.64
C GLN A 452 15.09 -25.75 6.86
N GLN A 453 14.99 -25.72 5.53
CA GLN A 453 15.34 -26.87 4.68
C GLN A 453 16.81 -26.87 4.25
N ARG A 454 17.41 -25.70 4.00
CA ARG A 454 18.78 -25.57 3.52
C ARG A 454 19.78 -25.84 4.61
N THR A 455 20.64 -26.81 4.42
CA THR A 455 21.71 -27.15 5.36
C THR A 455 23.06 -26.68 4.83
N GLN A 456 23.83 -25.99 5.66
CA GLN A 456 25.23 -25.63 5.45
C GLN A 456 26.00 -25.79 6.76
N PHE A 457 27.29 -26.12 6.67
CA PHE A 457 28.15 -26.33 7.84
C PHE A 457 27.56 -27.31 8.87
N GLY A 458 26.78 -28.30 8.40
CA GLY A 458 26.18 -29.36 9.21
C GLY A 458 24.88 -28.99 9.93
N ALA A 459 24.29 -27.80 9.68
CA ALA A 459 23.05 -27.37 10.33
C ALA A 459 22.12 -26.63 9.34
N PRO A 460 20.78 -26.63 9.57
CA PRO A 460 19.86 -25.75 8.87
C PRO A 460 20.29 -24.29 8.99
N ILE A 461 20.19 -23.51 7.90
CA ILE A 461 20.74 -22.14 7.92
C ILE A 461 19.98 -21.19 8.84
N ILE A 462 18.75 -21.53 9.25
CA ILE A 462 18.01 -20.77 10.27
C ILE A 462 18.73 -20.73 11.62
N GLU A 463 19.61 -21.69 11.90
CA GLU A 463 20.38 -21.73 13.14
C GLU A 463 21.50 -20.68 13.17
N PHE A 464 21.88 -20.13 12.00
CA PHE A 464 22.89 -19.07 11.94
C PHE A 464 22.28 -17.72 12.33
N PRO A 465 22.88 -16.99 13.31
CA PRO A 465 22.28 -15.77 13.86
C PRO A 465 21.92 -14.72 12.82
N ARG A 466 22.76 -14.51 11.80
CA ARG A 466 22.50 -13.51 10.76
C ARG A 466 21.32 -13.88 9.84
N VAL A 467 20.99 -15.15 9.69
CA VAL A 467 19.78 -15.61 8.98
C VAL A 467 18.57 -15.49 9.89
N ALA A 468 18.66 -15.99 11.12
CA ALA A 468 17.60 -15.88 12.12
C ALA A 468 17.20 -14.42 12.38
N ASP A 469 18.19 -13.52 12.50
CA ASP A 469 17.97 -12.08 12.71
C ASP A 469 17.13 -11.45 11.57
N LYS A 470 17.42 -11.81 10.30
CA LYS A 470 16.63 -11.33 9.16
C LYS A 470 15.18 -11.80 9.25
N LEU A 471 14.97 -13.09 9.48
CA LEU A 471 13.62 -13.66 9.59
C LEU A 471 12.83 -13.06 10.76
N ALA A 472 13.48 -12.88 11.91
CA ALA A 472 12.85 -12.23 13.06
C ALA A 472 12.42 -10.80 12.73
N TRP A 473 13.28 -10.02 12.07
CA TRP A 473 12.97 -8.64 11.70
C TRP A 473 11.88 -8.56 10.62
N MET A 474 11.92 -9.42 9.62
CA MET A 474 10.87 -9.52 8.59
C MET A 474 9.49 -9.77 9.22
N ALA A 475 9.40 -10.66 10.21
CA ALA A 475 8.15 -10.94 10.93
C ALA A 475 7.66 -9.71 11.71
N VAL A 476 8.56 -9.01 12.41
CA VAL A 476 8.25 -7.78 13.16
C VAL A 476 7.71 -6.72 12.21
N GLU A 477 8.42 -6.38 11.14
CA GLU A 477 8.01 -5.31 10.22
C GLU A 477 6.71 -5.65 9.46
N THR A 478 6.50 -6.92 9.10
CA THR A 478 5.22 -7.33 8.47
C THR A 478 4.05 -7.10 9.42
N MET A 479 4.19 -7.45 10.72
CA MET A 479 3.13 -7.19 11.69
C MET A 479 2.90 -5.70 11.90
N VAL A 480 3.95 -4.89 11.97
CA VAL A 480 3.85 -3.43 12.08
C VAL A 480 3.09 -2.84 10.89
N ALA A 481 3.46 -3.23 9.67
CA ALA A 481 2.80 -2.76 8.45
C ALA A 481 1.33 -3.21 8.40
N ARG A 482 1.03 -4.44 8.81
CA ARG A 482 -0.33 -4.98 8.89
C ARG A 482 -1.19 -4.17 9.84
N GLN A 483 -0.72 -3.90 11.06
CA GLN A 483 -1.51 -3.17 12.05
C GLN A 483 -1.79 -1.73 11.63
N LEU A 484 -0.82 -1.06 11.00
CA LEU A 484 -1.02 0.29 10.46
C LEU A 484 -2.00 0.29 9.27
N THR A 485 -1.95 -0.72 8.40
CA THR A 485 -2.88 -0.88 7.27
C THR A 485 -4.32 -1.13 7.74
N LEU A 486 -4.49 -2.07 8.68
CA LEU A 486 -5.81 -2.35 9.28
C LEU A 486 -6.37 -1.15 10.06
N PHE A 487 -5.50 -0.34 10.65
CA PHE A 487 -5.92 0.91 11.27
C PHE A 487 -6.51 1.88 10.24
N ALA A 488 -5.81 2.13 9.14
CA ALA A 488 -6.32 2.99 8.07
C ALA A 488 -7.66 2.48 7.50
N ALA A 489 -7.81 1.17 7.36
CA ALA A 489 -9.06 0.55 6.94
C ALA A 489 -10.21 0.78 7.93
N ARG A 490 -9.96 0.61 9.23
CA ARG A 490 -10.96 0.88 10.30
C ARG A 490 -11.37 2.35 10.35
N GLU A 491 -10.44 3.29 10.12
CA GLU A 491 -10.78 4.72 10.01
C GLU A 491 -11.75 4.97 8.84
N LYS A 492 -11.50 4.31 7.70
CA LYS A 492 -12.37 4.41 6.53
C LYS A 492 -13.74 3.78 6.79
N ASP A 493 -13.79 2.62 7.43
CA ASP A 493 -15.05 1.94 7.79
C ASP A 493 -15.88 2.76 8.79
N ALA A 494 -15.20 3.52 9.65
CA ALA A 494 -15.85 4.48 10.57
C ALA A 494 -16.24 5.81 9.89
N HIS A 495 -16.16 5.90 8.55
CA HIS A 495 -16.48 7.09 7.76
C HIS A 495 -15.68 8.34 8.17
N ARG A 496 -14.48 8.18 8.72
CA ARG A 496 -13.57 9.27 9.02
C ARG A 496 -12.70 9.57 7.79
N ARG A 497 -12.34 10.84 7.63
CA ARG A 497 -11.31 11.21 6.65
C ARG A 497 -9.99 10.58 7.08
N CYS A 498 -9.35 9.84 6.19
CA CYS A 498 -8.15 9.06 6.52
C CYS A 498 -7.03 9.15 5.46
N ASP A 499 -6.93 10.27 4.75
CA ASP A 499 -5.84 10.54 3.79
C ASP A 499 -4.47 10.35 4.42
N LEU A 500 -4.30 10.85 5.66
CA LEU A 500 -3.07 10.78 6.44
C LEU A 500 -2.73 9.32 6.75
N GLU A 501 -3.66 8.59 7.32
CA GLU A 501 -3.51 7.18 7.72
C GLU A 501 -3.29 6.26 6.52
N ALA A 502 -4.03 6.48 5.44
CA ALA A 502 -3.86 5.75 4.19
C ALA A 502 -2.50 6.01 3.54
N GLY A 503 -2.03 7.27 3.58
CA GLY A 503 -0.68 7.65 3.13
C GLY A 503 0.41 6.99 3.95
N MET A 504 0.31 7.02 5.28
CA MET A 504 1.25 6.37 6.20
C MET A 504 1.29 4.85 6.00
N ALA A 505 0.11 4.21 5.87
CA ALA A 505 0.02 2.78 5.66
C ALA A 505 0.71 2.35 4.35
N LYS A 506 0.42 3.03 3.24
CA LYS A 506 1.05 2.75 1.94
C LYS A 506 2.55 3.00 1.96
N LEU A 507 3.00 4.08 2.58
CA LEU A 507 4.40 4.45 2.66
C LEU A 507 5.22 3.38 3.40
N LEU A 508 4.77 2.96 4.56
CA LEU A 508 5.47 1.96 5.37
C LEU A 508 5.38 0.55 4.77
N ALA A 509 4.19 0.11 4.38
CA ALA A 509 4.00 -1.26 3.89
C ALA A 509 4.79 -1.52 2.60
N ALA A 510 4.86 -0.55 1.68
CA ALA A 510 5.66 -0.66 0.47
C ALA A 510 7.17 -0.80 0.75
N ARG A 511 7.70 -0.03 1.72
CA ARG A 511 9.09 -0.17 2.17
C ARG A 511 9.34 -1.55 2.79
N VAL A 512 8.44 -2.01 3.64
CA VAL A 512 8.53 -3.32 4.31
C VAL A 512 8.50 -4.46 3.29
N ALA A 513 7.61 -4.40 2.30
CA ALA A 513 7.55 -5.42 1.25
C ALA A 513 8.87 -5.55 0.49
N TRP A 514 9.47 -4.42 0.12
CA TRP A 514 10.77 -4.40 -0.55
C TRP A 514 11.88 -4.96 0.35
N ALA A 515 11.98 -4.50 1.59
CA ALA A 515 13.01 -4.95 2.53
C ALA A 515 12.90 -6.45 2.84
N ASN A 516 11.68 -6.97 2.97
CA ASN A 516 11.45 -8.40 3.19
C ASN A 516 11.80 -9.23 1.95
N ALA A 517 11.46 -8.78 0.76
CA ALA A 517 11.79 -9.47 -0.47
C ALA A 517 13.31 -9.56 -0.68
N ASP A 518 14.04 -8.47 -0.44
CA ASP A 518 15.49 -8.41 -0.49
C ASP A 518 16.13 -9.34 0.56
N ASN A 519 15.67 -9.28 1.82
CA ASN A 519 16.14 -10.17 2.87
C ASN A 519 15.90 -11.65 2.57
N ALA A 520 14.71 -11.98 2.04
CA ALA A 520 14.38 -13.36 1.69
C ALA A 520 15.24 -13.87 0.53
N LEU A 521 15.47 -13.05 -0.50
CA LEU A 521 16.38 -13.38 -1.59
C LEU A 521 17.79 -13.62 -1.06
N GLN A 522 18.28 -12.75 -0.16
CA GLN A 522 19.57 -12.91 0.49
C GLN A 522 19.67 -14.22 1.29
N VAL A 523 18.61 -14.64 1.97
CA VAL A 523 18.53 -15.92 2.68
C VAL A 523 18.65 -17.11 1.72
N HIS A 524 18.08 -17.01 0.51
CA HIS A 524 18.20 -18.04 -0.52
C HIS A 524 19.61 -18.13 -1.15
N GLY A 525 20.43 -17.08 -0.98
CA GLY A 525 21.76 -17.02 -1.61
C GLY A 525 21.66 -17.09 -3.14
N GLY A 526 22.56 -17.83 -3.79
CA GLY A 526 22.56 -17.99 -5.25
C GLY A 526 21.24 -18.52 -5.82
N ASN A 527 20.53 -19.38 -5.10
CA ASN A 527 19.23 -19.88 -5.51
C ASN A 527 18.18 -18.76 -5.59
N GLY A 528 18.26 -17.74 -4.76
CA GLY A 528 17.35 -16.59 -4.82
C GLY A 528 17.48 -15.76 -6.10
N TYR A 529 18.62 -15.84 -6.77
CA TYR A 529 18.89 -15.15 -8.03
C TYR A 529 18.48 -15.97 -9.26
N ALA A 530 18.11 -17.24 -9.07
CA ALA A 530 17.62 -18.10 -10.13
C ALA A 530 16.11 -17.92 -10.33
N VAL A 531 15.68 -17.73 -11.58
CA VAL A 531 14.27 -17.44 -11.91
C VAL A 531 13.31 -18.57 -11.54
N GLU A 532 13.79 -19.80 -11.40
CA GLU A 532 12.97 -20.96 -10.97
C GLU A 532 12.50 -20.86 -9.50
N TYR A 533 13.21 -20.08 -8.67
CA TYR A 533 12.79 -19.87 -7.28
C TYR A 533 11.81 -18.71 -7.17
N ARG A 534 10.68 -18.93 -6.53
CA ARG A 534 9.58 -17.96 -6.41
C ARG A 534 10.00 -16.62 -5.81
N ILE A 535 11.04 -16.60 -4.97
CA ILE A 535 11.53 -15.35 -4.36
C ILE A 535 12.05 -14.35 -5.38
N SER A 536 12.59 -14.81 -6.51
CA SER A 536 13.04 -13.94 -7.61
C SER A 536 11.88 -13.10 -8.15
N ARG A 537 10.70 -13.72 -8.35
CA ARG A 537 9.47 -13.02 -8.72
C ARG A 537 9.03 -12.04 -7.64
N VAL A 538 9.02 -12.48 -6.38
CA VAL A 538 8.55 -11.65 -5.25
C VAL A 538 9.38 -10.39 -5.10
N LEU A 539 10.70 -10.45 -5.37
CA LEU A 539 11.55 -9.26 -5.40
C LEU A 539 11.11 -8.27 -6.47
N CYS A 540 10.85 -8.75 -7.69
CA CYS A 540 10.38 -7.91 -8.79
C CYS A 540 9.00 -7.31 -8.48
N ASP A 541 8.09 -8.12 -7.94
CA ASP A 541 6.73 -7.69 -7.56
C ASP A 541 6.76 -6.64 -6.43
N ALA A 542 7.65 -6.78 -5.46
CA ALA A 542 7.77 -5.86 -4.35
C ALA A 542 8.23 -4.46 -4.79
N ARG A 543 9.05 -4.37 -5.84
CA ARG A 543 9.62 -3.09 -6.27
C ARG A 543 8.57 -2.08 -6.73
N ILE A 544 7.53 -2.54 -7.42
CA ILE A 544 6.49 -1.67 -7.97
C ILE A 544 5.69 -0.94 -6.88
N LEU A 545 5.56 -1.52 -5.69
CA LEU A 545 4.77 -0.99 -4.58
C LEU A 545 5.23 0.40 -4.11
N ASN A 546 6.51 0.74 -4.28
CA ASN A 546 7.04 2.07 -3.98
C ASN A 546 6.87 3.07 -5.15
N VAL A 547 6.49 2.60 -6.33
CA VAL A 547 6.45 3.40 -7.56
C VAL A 547 5.02 3.79 -7.93
N PHE A 548 4.11 2.82 -8.05
CA PHE A 548 2.75 3.07 -8.54
C PHE A 548 1.79 3.55 -7.44
N GLU A 549 0.61 4.02 -7.88
CA GLU A 549 -0.49 4.49 -7.00
C GLU A 549 -0.03 5.55 -5.99
N GLY A 550 0.79 6.46 -6.48
CA GLY A 550 1.49 7.49 -5.70
C GLY A 550 2.83 6.99 -5.17
N ALA A 551 3.92 7.48 -5.76
CA ALA A 551 5.28 7.16 -5.34
C ALA A 551 5.49 7.48 -3.84
N ALA A 552 6.54 6.91 -3.24
CA ALA A 552 6.84 7.12 -1.83
C ALA A 552 6.93 8.61 -1.47
N GLU A 553 7.52 9.43 -2.34
CA GLU A 553 7.65 10.88 -2.17
C GLU A 553 6.27 11.58 -2.19
N ILE A 554 5.34 11.11 -3.02
CA ILE A 554 3.97 11.62 -3.06
C ILE A 554 3.21 11.27 -1.77
N GLN A 555 3.39 10.06 -1.25
CA GLN A 555 2.81 9.67 0.03
C GLN A 555 3.36 10.50 1.19
N ALA A 556 4.69 10.72 1.23
CA ALA A 556 5.31 11.57 2.23
C ALA A 556 4.80 13.03 2.16
N ASN A 557 4.59 13.57 0.95
CA ASN A 557 3.95 14.88 0.76
C ASN A 557 2.52 14.93 1.31
N ILE A 558 1.73 13.88 1.10
CA ILE A 558 0.35 13.80 1.62
C ILE A 558 0.38 13.79 3.15
N VAL A 559 1.23 12.94 3.72
CA VAL A 559 1.38 12.82 5.18
C VAL A 559 1.77 14.16 5.79
N ILE A 560 2.81 14.82 5.26
CA ILE A 560 3.28 16.08 5.86
C ILE A 560 2.27 17.21 5.70
N LYS A 561 1.58 17.33 4.56
CA LYS A 561 0.51 18.31 4.37
C LYS A 561 -0.63 18.09 5.36
N GLY A 562 -1.05 16.86 5.57
CA GLY A 562 -2.06 16.52 6.58
C GLY A 562 -1.63 16.90 8.01
N LEU A 563 -0.36 16.63 8.38
CA LEU A 563 0.19 16.98 9.71
C LEU A 563 0.35 18.49 9.93
N LEU A 564 0.60 19.26 8.88
CA LEU A 564 0.70 20.73 8.95
C LEU A 564 -0.66 21.42 8.93
N GLY A 565 -1.75 20.69 8.67
CA GLY A 565 -3.09 21.26 8.55
C GLY A 565 -3.33 21.99 7.21
N ALA A 566 -2.50 21.74 6.20
CA ALA A 566 -2.55 22.32 4.88
C ALA A 566 -3.25 21.39 3.86
N GLY A 567 -4.24 20.63 4.30
CA GLY A 567 -5.00 19.68 3.47
C GLY A 567 -6.41 20.15 3.14
#